data_da09bcde47840536817673118bd3df77
#
_entry.id   da09bcde47840536817673118bd3df77
#
_cell.length_a   1.000
_cell.length_b   1.000
_cell.length_c   1.000
_cell.angle_alpha   90.00
_cell.angle_beta   90.00
_cell.angle_gamma   90.00
#
_symmetry.space_group_name_H-M   'P 1'
#
loop_
_entity.id
_entity.type
_entity.pdbx_description
1 polymer ?
#
loop_
_entity_poly.entity_id
_entity_poly.type
_entity_poly.pdbx_seq_one_letter_code
_entity_poly.pdbx_strand_id
1 'polypeptide(L)'
;MPRKDLEARRAYHRQYMRRWYAQNRDLQIKRVRADTVRRRNRLAEWINEFKHQPCADCGGDFPPYLMDFDHVRGQKLGDICGMRARTVSRDTIRAEIDKCQVVCATCHRARTHARRLGAEVTASEFVSTFGTGYVSVLVYP
;
A
#
# COMPACT_ATOMS: atom_id res chain seq x y z
N MET A 1 -28.94 15.84 36.09
CA MET A 1 -29.46 16.80 35.11
C MET A 1 -30.58 16.16 34.30
N PRO A 2 -31.75 16.78 34.15
CA PRO A 2 -32.90 16.17 33.50
C PRO A 2 -32.64 15.94 31.99
N ARG A 3 -33.06 14.78 31.48
CA ARG A 3 -32.99 14.39 30.06
C ARG A 3 -33.87 15.25 29.13
N LYS A 4 -34.48 16.33 29.60
CA LYS A 4 -35.58 17.02 28.95
C LYS A 4 -35.19 17.95 27.80
N ASP A 5 -33.90 18.09 27.44
CA ASP A 5 -33.56 19.02 26.35
C ASP A 5 -32.42 18.53 25.47
N LEU A 6 -32.61 17.34 24.90
CA LEU A 6 -31.62 16.74 24.01
C LEU A 6 -31.43 17.59 22.73
N GLU A 7 -32.51 18.21 22.25
CA GLU A 7 -32.45 19.04 21.04
C GLU A 7 -31.73 20.38 21.31
N ALA A 8 -32.03 21.06 22.42
CA ALA A 8 -31.33 22.28 22.79
C ALA A 8 -29.83 22.00 23.01
N ARG A 9 -29.49 20.90 23.66
CA ARG A 9 -28.08 20.47 23.83
C ARG A 9 -27.40 20.21 22.51
N ARG A 10 -28.07 19.53 21.56
CA ARG A 10 -27.57 19.30 20.22
C ARG A 10 -27.40 20.61 19.44
N ALA A 11 -28.36 21.51 19.53
CA ALA A 11 -28.29 22.83 18.91
C ALA A 11 -27.14 23.66 19.44
N TYR A 12 -26.99 23.74 20.76
CA TYR A 12 -25.86 24.40 21.41
C TYR A 12 -24.52 23.80 20.95
N HIS A 13 -24.38 22.47 20.96
CA HIS A 13 -23.17 21.80 20.56
C HIS A 13 -22.83 22.08 19.08
N ARG A 14 -23.81 22.04 18.15
CA ARG A 14 -23.61 22.41 16.75
C ARG A 14 -23.11 23.86 16.63
N GLN A 15 -23.71 24.80 17.37
CA GLN A 15 -23.30 26.20 17.31
C GLN A 15 -21.90 26.41 17.89
N TYR A 16 -21.62 25.79 19.02
CA TYR A 16 -20.30 25.79 19.65
C TYR A 16 -19.23 25.26 18.69
N MET A 17 -19.45 24.08 18.07
CA MET A 17 -18.50 23.47 17.15
C MET A 17 -18.27 24.33 15.90
N ARG A 18 -19.31 24.97 15.35
CA ARG A 18 -19.15 25.91 14.23
C ARG A 18 -18.22 27.07 14.58
N ARG A 19 -18.41 27.70 15.73
CA ARG A 19 -17.55 28.80 16.20
C ARG A 19 -16.13 28.32 16.46
N TRP A 20 -16.00 27.20 17.13
CA TRP A 20 -14.71 26.61 17.44
C TRP A 20 -13.92 26.26 16.17
N TYR A 21 -14.55 25.61 15.17
CA TYR A 21 -13.91 25.31 13.88
C TYR A 21 -13.54 26.58 13.12
N ALA A 22 -14.36 27.62 13.13
CA ALA A 22 -14.01 28.88 12.48
C ALA A 22 -12.72 29.48 13.05
N GLN A 23 -12.54 29.40 14.39
CA GLN A 23 -11.37 29.93 15.07
C GLN A 23 -10.13 29.04 15.00
N ASN A 24 -10.32 27.72 14.87
CA ASN A 24 -9.23 26.74 14.96
C ASN A 24 -8.97 25.96 13.65
N ARG A 25 -9.52 26.43 12.52
CA ARG A 25 -9.49 25.71 11.24
C ARG A 25 -8.07 25.33 10.81
N ASP A 26 -7.15 26.26 10.82
CA ASP A 26 -5.78 26.04 10.33
C ASP A 26 -5.02 25.06 11.23
N LEU A 27 -5.21 25.18 12.53
CA LEU A 27 -4.64 24.24 13.51
C LEU A 27 -5.19 22.82 13.30
N GLN A 28 -6.51 22.69 13.08
CA GLN A 28 -7.13 21.40 12.81
C GLN A 28 -6.65 20.77 11.50
N ILE A 29 -6.55 21.56 10.44
CA ILE A 29 -6.00 21.09 9.16
C ILE A 29 -4.57 20.56 9.35
N LYS A 30 -3.71 21.31 10.05
CA LYS A 30 -2.33 20.87 10.34
C LYS A 30 -2.31 19.56 11.13
N ARG A 31 -3.14 19.43 12.18
CA ARG A 31 -3.23 18.21 13.00
C ARG A 31 -3.70 17.00 12.18
N VAL A 32 -4.80 17.15 11.43
CA VAL A 32 -5.34 16.07 10.59
C VAL A 32 -4.33 15.63 9.51
N ARG A 33 -3.62 16.58 8.88
CA ARG A 33 -2.56 16.25 7.93
C ARG A 33 -1.43 15.47 8.59
N ALA A 34 -0.95 15.91 9.74
CA ALA A 34 0.10 15.23 10.48
C ALA A 34 -0.32 13.82 10.91
N ASP A 35 -1.55 13.65 11.38
CA ASP A 35 -2.11 12.33 11.74
C ASP A 35 -2.22 11.40 10.53
N THR A 36 -2.65 11.94 9.38
CA THR A 36 -2.74 11.17 8.13
C THR A 36 -1.36 10.69 7.67
N VAL A 37 -0.35 11.56 7.71
CA VAL A 37 1.03 11.20 7.37
C VAL A 37 1.54 10.11 8.31
N ARG A 38 1.36 10.26 9.63
CA ARG A 38 1.75 9.25 10.61
C ARG A 38 1.08 7.89 10.36
N ARG A 39 -0.22 7.88 10.05
CA ARG A 39 -0.94 6.65 9.70
C ARG A 39 -0.37 5.98 8.45
N ARG A 40 -0.13 6.77 7.40
CA ARG A 40 0.44 6.27 6.13
C ARG A 40 1.83 5.68 6.32
N ASN A 41 2.67 6.32 7.15
CA ASN A 41 4.00 5.82 7.43
C ASN A 41 3.97 4.50 8.20
N ARG A 42 3.16 4.40 9.28
CA ARG A 42 2.97 3.13 9.99
C ARG A 42 2.43 2.00 9.11
N LEU A 43 1.53 2.33 8.16
CA LEU A 43 1.06 1.34 7.19
C LEU A 43 2.16 0.95 6.20
N ALA A 44 3.00 1.90 5.76
CA ALA A 44 4.11 1.62 4.87
C ALA A 44 5.14 0.68 5.53
N GLU A 45 5.52 0.97 6.77
CA GLU A 45 6.42 0.12 7.56
C GLU A 45 5.87 -1.31 7.66
N TRP A 46 4.62 -1.45 8.10
CA TRP A 46 3.95 -2.74 8.22
C TRP A 46 3.82 -3.49 6.87
N ILE A 47 3.50 -2.78 5.77
CA ILE A 47 3.43 -3.38 4.42
C ILE A 47 4.83 -3.83 3.97
N ASN A 48 5.88 -3.08 4.29
CA ASN A 48 7.24 -3.44 3.92
C ASN A 48 7.74 -4.71 4.64
N GLU A 49 7.22 -5.05 5.82
CA GLU A 49 7.53 -6.31 6.50
C GLU A 49 7.24 -7.54 5.60
N PHE A 50 6.20 -7.48 4.77
CA PHE A 50 5.86 -8.56 3.83
C PHE A 50 6.79 -8.66 2.63
N LYS A 51 7.60 -7.63 2.38
CA LYS A 51 8.56 -7.58 1.27
C LYS A 51 9.95 -8.11 1.64
N HIS A 52 10.20 -8.43 2.93
CA HIS A 52 11.44 -9.03 3.39
C HIS A 52 11.45 -10.54 3.06
N GLN A 53 11.50 -10.85 1.78
CA GLN A 53 11.61 -12.21 1.25
C GLN A 53 12.22 -12.17 -0.15
N PRO A 54 12.84 -13.27 -0.62
CA PRO A 54 13.39 -13.33 -1.98
C PRO A 54 12.32 -13.09 -3.06
N CYS A 55 12.75 -12.55 -4.20
CA CYS A 55 11.88 -12.41 -5.36
C CYS A 55 11.36 -13.78 -5.82
N ALA A 56 10.03 -13.90 -5.99
CA ALA A 56 9.41 -15.16 -6.38
C ALA A 56 9.86 -15.69 -7.75
N ASP A 57 10.42 -14.82 -8.62
CA ASP A 57 10.87 -15.23 -9.96
C ASP A 57 12.38 -15.50 -10.02
N CYS A 58 13.20 -14.51 -9.67
CA CYS A 58 14.65 -14.66 -9.83
C CYS A 58 15.36 -15.12 -8.55
N GLY A 59 14.66 -15.26 -7.43
CA GLY A 59 15.23 -15.65 -6.13
C GLY A 59 16.16 -14.60 -5.50
N GLY A 60 16.37 -13.46 -6.16
CA GLY A 60 17.24 -12.39 -5.64
C GLY A 60 16.65 -11.71 -4.41
N ASP A 61 17.52 -11.29 -3.51
CA ASP A 61 17.15 -10.59 -2.29
C ASP A 61 17.39 -9.09 -2.48
N PHE A 62 16.34 -8.29 -2.26
CA PHE A 62 16.37 -6.86 -2.54
C PHE A 62 15.70 -6.07 -1.41
N PRO A 63 16.12 -4.80 -1.22
CA PRO A 63 15.45 -3.93 -0.26
C PRO A 63 13.96 -3.76 -0.58
N PRO A 64 13.08 -3.57 0.43
CA PRO A 64 11.62 -3.48 0.23
C PRO A 64 11.15 -2.45 -0.80
N TYR A 65 11.91 -1.37 -1.02
CA TYR A 65 11.58 -0.35 -2.02
C TYR A 65 11.81 -0.79 -3.48
N LEU A 66 12.55 -1.88 -3.70
CA LEU A 66 12.76 -2.53 -5.00
C LEU A 66 11.84 -3.75 -5.20
N MET A 67 11.01 -4.06 -4.21
CA MET A 67 10.09 -5.18 -4.24
C MET A 67 8.65 -4.71 -4.42
N ASP A 68 7.92 -5.40 -5.27
CA ASP A 68 6.53 -5.11 -5.61
C ASP A 68 5.60 -6.28 -5.26
N PHE A 69 4.33 -5.98 -5.04
CA PHE A 69 3.25 -6.96 -4.93
C PHE A 69 2.60 -7.16 -6.29
N ASP A 70 2.76 -8.33 -6.89
CA ASP A 70 2.12 -8.70 -8.15
C ASP A 70 0.91 -9.61 -7.90
N HIS A 71 -0.29 -9.17 -8.29
CA HIS A 71 -1.51 -9.93 -8.13
C HIS A 71 -1.52 -11.14 -9.06
N VAL A 72 -1.59 -12.32 -8.48
CA VAL A 72 -1.56 -13.60 -9.21
C VAL A 72 -2.79 -14.47 -8.92
N ARG A 73 -3.64 -14.09 -7.95
CA ARG A 73 -4.81 -14.87 -7.52
C ARG A 73 -6.01 -13.97 -7.27
N GLY A 74 -7.19 -14.51 -7.54
CA GLY A 74 -8.46 -13.88 -7.19
C GLY A 74 -8.71 -12.53 -7.87
N GLN A 75 -9.81 -11.88 -7.50
CA GLN A 75 -10.17 -10.57 -8.01
C GLN A 75 -9.40 -9.48 -7.26
N LYS A 76 -8.70 -8.63 -8.00
CA LYS A 76 -8.02 -7.45 -7.47
C LYS A 76 -9.04 -6.40 -7.03
N LEU A 77 -9.02 -6.03 -5.75
CA LEU A 77 -9.85 -4.93 -5.21
C LEU A 77 -9.18 -3.56 -5.37
N GLY A 78 -7.86 -3.54 -5.44
CA GLY A 78 -7.09 -2.33 -5.63
C GLY A 78 -5.59 -2.58 -5.54
N ASP A 79 -4.80 -1.56 -5.81
CA ASP A 79 -3.37 -1.63 -5.59
C ASP A 79 -3.04 -1.34 -4.12
N ILE A 80 -2.04 -2.04 -3.59
CA ILE A 80 -1.62 -1.94 -2.18
C ILE A 80 -1.16 -0.50 -1.83
N CYS A 81 -0.51 0.17 -2.78
CA CYS A 81 -0.05 1.54 -2.58
C CYS A 81 -1.23 2.52 -2.42
N GLY A 82 -2.25 2.40 -3.26
CA GLY A 82 -3.48 3.17 -3.17
C GLY A 82 -4.27 2.88 -1.89
N MET A 83 -4.33 1.63 -1.46
CA MET A 83 -4.94 1.25 -0.18
C MET A 83 -4.22 1.92 1.00
N ARG A 84 -2.89 1.92 1.01
CA ARG A 84 -2.08 2.65 1.99
C ARG A 84 -2.38 4.15 1.96
N ALA A 85 -2.43 4.76 0.77
CA ALA A 85 -2.71 6.19 0.60
C ALA A 85 -4.08 6.58 1.16
N ARG A 86 -5.08 5.71 1.02
CA ARG A 86 -6.44 5.89 1.57
C ARG A 86 -6.57 5.44 3.02
N THR A 87 -5.50 4.94 3.63
CA THR A 87 -5.50 4.42 5.01
C THR A 87 -6.58 3.35 5.27
N VAL A 88 -6.72 2.41 4.34
CA VAL A 88 -7.60 1.24 4.44
C VAL A 88 -7.18 0.38 5.64
N SER A 89 -8.08 -0.42 6.20
CA SER A 89 -7.79 -1.28 7.34
C SER A 89 -6.68 -2.30 7.03
N ARG A 90 -5.92 -2.68 8.06
CA ARG A 90 -4.85 -3.69 7.91
C ARG A 90 -5.39 -5.03 7.43
N ASP A 91 -6.56 -5.45 7.90
CA ASP A 91 -7.17 -6.71 7.51
C ASP A 91 -7.51 -6.73 6.02
N THR A 92 -8.07 -5.63 5.50
CA THR A 92 -8.36 -5.49 4.07
C THR A 92 -7.09 -5.48 3.22
N ILE A 93 -6.05 -4.77 3.67
CA ILE A 93 -4.75 -4.75 2.97
C ILE A 93 -4.11 -6.15 3.05
N ARG A 94 -4.18 -6.83 4.18
CA ARG A 94 -3.64 -8.18 4.33
C ARG A 94 -4.31 -9.17 3.37
N ALA A 95 -5.65 -9.15 3.32
CA ALA A 95 -6.40 -10.00 2.39
C ALA A 95 -6.05 -9.73 0.91
N GLU A 96 -5.62 -8.50 0.58
CA GLU A 96 -5.17 -8.18 -0.77
C GLU A 96 -3.71 -8.62 -1.00
N ILE A 97 -2.83 -8.48 0.00
CA ILE A 97 -1.44 -8.98 -0.06
C ILE A 97 -1.42 -10.50 -0.26
N ASP A 98 -2.32 -11.24 0.38
CA ASP A 98 -2.40 -12.71 0.28
C ASP A 98 -2.74 -13.20 -1.15
N LYS A 99 -3.25 -12.32 -2.00
CA LYS A 99 -3.47 -12.58 -3.43
C LYS A 99 -2.24 -12.32 -4.30
N CYS A 100 -1.20 -11.74 -3.72
CA CYS A 100 0.00 -11.30 -4.44
C CYS A 100 1.16 -12.27 -4.25
N GLN A 101 2.10 -12.19 -5.18
CA GLN A 101 3.48 -12.63 -4.99
C GLN A 101 4.38 -11.41 -4.85
N VAL A 102 5.43 -11.55 -4.05
CA VAL A 102 6.45 -10.51 -3.92
C VAL A 102 7.52 -10.77 -4.96
N VAL A 103 7.71 -9.82 -5.85
CA VAL A 103 8.67 -9.87 -6.95
C VAL A 103 9.49 -8.59 -7.01
N CYS A 104 10.71 -8.65 -7.51
CA CYS A 104 11.48 -7.42 -7.74
C CYS A 104 10.88 -6.59 -8.88
N ALA A 105 11.16 -5.30 -8.89
CA ALA A 105 10.61 -4.36 -9.89
C ALA A 105 10.93 -4.78 -11.33
N THR A 106 12.08 -5.41 -11.58
CA THR A 106 12.46 -5.90 -12.90
C THR A 106 11.59 -7.08 -13.33
N CYS A 107 11.43 -8.10 -12.46
CA CYS A 107 10.57 -9.25 -12.75
C CYS A 107 9.09 -8.83 -12.87
N HIS A 108 8.63 -7.88 -12.05
CA HIS A 108 7.27 -7.35 -12.16
C HIS A 108 7.01 -6.67 -13.52
N ARG A 109 7.98 -5.89 -14.02
CA ARG A 109 7.88 -5.29 -15.37
C ARG A 109 7.86 -6.34 -16.45
N ALA A 110 8.69 -7.38 -16.32
CA ALA A 110 8.74 -8.48 -17.26
C ALA A 110 7.42 -9.25 -17.32
N ARG A 111 6.83 -9.61 -16.16
CA ARG A 111 5.50 -10.20 -16.09
C ARG A 111 4.43 -9.33 -16.75
N THR A 112 4.49 -8.01 -16.49
CA THR A 112 3.55 -7.05 -17.08
C THR A 112 3.68 -7.00 -18.60
N HIS A 113 4.91 -7.03 -19.11
CA HIS A 113 5.17 -7.06 -20.55
C HIS A 113 4.65 -8.35 -21.19
N ALA A 114 4.95 -9.50 -20.61
CA ALA A 114 4.48 -10.80 -21.08
C ALA A 114 2.94 -10.87 -21.13
N ARG A 115 2.25 -10.43 -20.09
CA ARG A 115 0.77 -10.37 -20.07
C ARG A 115 0.20 -9.50 -21.19
N ARG A 116 0.88 -8.40 -21.55
CA ARG A 116 0.44 -7.53 -22.68
C ARG A 116 0.60 -8.22 -24.04
N LEU A 117 1.55 -9.14 -24.16
CA LEU A 117 1.76 -9.93 -25.38
C LEU A 117 0.88 -11.19 -25.44
N GLY A 118 0.04 -11.43 -24.42
CA GLY A 118 -0.77 -12.64 -24.33
C GLY A 118 0.05 -13.91 -24.03
N ALA A 119 1.29 -13.75 -23.57
CA ALA A 119 2.15 -14.86 -23.19
C ALA A 119 1.96 -15.17 -21.71
N GLU A 120 1.64 -16.42 -21.36
CA GLU A 120 1.81 -16.94 -20.00
C GLU A 120 3.31 -17.25 -19.82
N VAL A 121 4.05 -16.33 -19.21
CA VAL A 121 5.46 -16.57 -18.87
C VAL A 121 5.53 -17.07 -17.44
N THR A 122 5.93 -18.33 -17.29
CA THR A 122 6.29 -18.88 -15.98
C THR A 122 7.67 -18.34 -15.55
N ALA A 123 7.92 -18.24 -14.25
CA ALA A 123 9.18 -17.74 -13.71
C ALA A 123 10.42 -18.46 -14.28
N SER A 124 10.32 -19.78 -14.54
CA SER A 124 11.40 -20.60 -15.11
C SER A 124 11.73 -20.25 -16.57
N GLU A 125 10.73 -19.89 -17.37
CA GLU A 125 10.92 -19.52 -18.79
C GLU A 125 11.54 -18.12 -18.92
N PHE A 126 11.24 -17.23 -17.97
CA PHE A 126 11.81 -15.88 -17.97
C PHE A 126 13.34 -15.90 -17.78
N VAL A 127 13.82 -16.70 -16.82
CA VAL A 127 15.27 -16.85 -16.56
C VAL A 127 15.98 -17.48 -17.77
N SER A 128 15.36 -18.44 -18.47
CA SER A 128 15.94 -19.08 -19.63
C SER A 128 15.98 -18.20 -20.89
N THR A 129 14.98 -17.31 -21.05
CA THR A 129 14.83 -16.44 -22.23
C THR A 129 15.72 -15.20 -22.19
N PHE A 130 15.92 -14.62 -20.99
CA PHE A 130 16.68 -13.38 -20.83
C PHE A 130 18.07 -13.57 -20.20
N GLY A 131 18.47 -14.81 -19.94
CA GLY A 131 19.81 -15.18 -19.47
C GLY A 131 20.15 -14.73 -18.06
N THR A 132 21.00 -15.51 -17.40
CA THR A 132 21.57 -15.20 -16.09
C THR A 132 22.49 -13.96 -16.10
N GLY A 133 22.78 -13.39 -17.27
CA GLY A 133 23.68 -12.23 -17.44
C GLY A 133 23.16 -10.90 -16.89
N TYR A 134 21.84 -10.76 -16.65
CA TYR A 134 21.28 -9.52 -16.13
C TYR A 134 21.28 -9.43 -14.60
N VAL A 135 21.48 -10.55 -13.91
CA VAL A 135 21.49 -10.58 -12.43
C VAL A 135 22.86 -10.17 -11.86
N SER A 136 23.92 -10.26 -12.66
CA SER A 136 25.31 -10.02 -12.20
C SER A 136 25.70 -8.56 -12.09
N VAL A 137 24.87 -7.59 -12.50
CA VAL A 137 25.26 -6.17 -12.60
C VAL A 137 24.79 -5.31 -11.41
N LEU A 138 24.02 -5.86 -10.47
CA LEU A 138 23.48 -5.09 -9.34
C LEU A 138 23.99 -5.55 -7.96
N VAL A 139 25.14 -6.17 -7.91
CA VAL A 139 25.87 -6.28 -6.63
C VAL A 139 26.64 -4.98 -6.43
N TYR A 140 26.05 -4.01 -5.77
CA TYR A 140 26.78 -2.89 -5.20
C TYR A 140 27.56 -3.41 -3.98
N PRO A 141 28.86 -3.02 -3.87
CA PRO A 141 29.66 -3.32 -2.70
C PRO A 141 29.15 -2.65 -1.44
#